data_fbad8d45f573e240c16eac88f9973fec
#
_entry.id   fbad8d45f573e240c16eac88f9973fec
#
_cell.length_a   1.000
_cell.length_b   1.000
_cell.length_c   1.000
_cell.angle_alpha   90.00
_cell.angle_beta   90.00
_cell.angle_gamma   90.00
#
_symmetry.space_group_name_H-M   'P 1'
#
loop_
_entity.id
_entity.type
_entity.pdbx_description
1 polymer ?
#
loop_
_entity_poly.entity_id
_entity_poly.type
_entity_poly.pdbx_seq_one_letter_code
_entity_poly.pdbx_strand_id
1 'polypeptide(L)'
;KVSAVPFHMWTPDVYEGAPTPVTAFLATVPKMAAICLLMRVMYDAFGNILGDWQQIIILLSILSMFLGAFAAIGQSDLKRLLAYSSISHMGYALIGLAAGTEFGVQSVLEYMTIYITMNIGVFAILMSMQRDGQSVTEIASLRMISETDPGKAIALLILLFSLAGIPPMLGFFAKFEVLRAAVNADLTYLAIMGVLASVIGA
;
A
#
# COMPACT_ATOMS: atom_id res chain seq x y z
N LYS A 1 11.11 5.61 -6.33
CA LYS A 1 10.75 5.78 -4.91
C LYS A 1 9.31 5.40 -4.60
N VAL A 2 8.40 5.47 -5.57
CA VAL A 2 7.02 4.98 -5.43
C VAL A 2 6.98 3.46 -5.19
N SER A 3 7.97 2.72 -5.69
CA SER A 3 8.04 1.25 -5.63
C SER A 3 6.99 0.55 -6.50
N ALA A 4 6.55 1.20 -7.57
CA ALA A 4 5.70 0.55 -8.56
C ALA A 4 6.52 -0.41 -9.44
N VAL A 5 5.89 -1.47 -9.93
CA VAL A 5 6.49 -2.40 -10.90
C VAL A 5 6.78 -1.64 -12.20
N PRO A 6 7.96 -1.83 -12.84
CA PRO A 6 9.03 -2.77 -12.53
C PRO A 6 10.10 -2.26 -11.55
N PHE A 7 9.96 -1.06 -11.01
CA PHE A 7 10.97 -0.39 -10.16
C PHE A 7 10.86 -0.75 -8.66
N HIS A 8 10.26 -1.89 -8.34
CA HIS A 8 9.93 -2.32 -6.97
C HIS A 8 10.99 -3.18 -6.29
N MET A 9 11.95 -3.75 -7.04
CA MET A 9 12.83 -4.85 -6.60
C MET A 9 13.64 -4.54 -5.33
N TRP A 10 13.97 -3.28 -5.09
CA TRP A 10 14.71 -2.86 -3.91
C TRP A 10 13.89 -2.92 -2.61
N THR A 11 12.56 -2.85 -2.70
CA THR A 11 11.68 -2.60 -1.55
C THR A 11 11.64 -3.76 -0.56
N PRO A 12 11.46 -5.04 -0.98
CA PRO A 12 11.43 -6.16 -0.05
C PRO A 12 12.75 -6.31 0.72
N ASP A 13 13.88 -6.25 0.04
CA ASP A 13 15.19 -6.48 0.63
C ASP A 13 15.60 -5.34 1.58
N VAL A 14 15.29 -4.10 1.20
CA VAL A 14 15.54 -2.92 2.06
C VAL A 14 14.64 -2.93 3.30
N TYR A 15 13.36 -3.32 3.16
CA TYR A 15 12.46 -3.37 4.32
C TYR A 15 12.87 -4.44 5.30
N GLU A 16 13.25 -5.62 4.82
CA GLU A 16 13.71 -6.73 5.66
C GLU A 16 15.04 -6.39 6.35
N GLY A 17 16.02 -5.89 5.58
CA GLY A 17 17.37 -5.66 6.09
C GLY A 17 17.56 -4.39 6.93
N ALA A 18 16.73 -3.36 6.76
CA ALA A 18 16.86 -2.13 7.53
C ALA A 18 16.31 -2.27 8.97
N PRO A 19 16.83 -1.50 9.95
CA PRO A 19 16.21 -1.40 11.26
C PRO A 19 14.74 -0.98 11.17
N THR A 20 13.87 -1.54 12.02
CA THR A 20 12.41 -1.32 11.96
C THR A 20 11.99 0.16 11.95
N PRO A 21 12.60 1.08 12.72
CA PRO A 21 12.28 2.52 12.63
C PRO A 21 12.61 3.14 11.27
N VAL A 22 13.70 2.69 10.64
CA VAL A 22 14.09 3.15 9.30
C VAL A 22 13.11 2.62 8.26
N THR A 23 12.70 1.36 8.37
CA THR A 23 11.66 0.77 7.50
C THR A 23 10.34 1.52 7.64
N ALA A 24 9.91 1.85 8.86
CA ALA A 24 8.70 2.64 9.12
C ALA A 24 8.75 4.00 8.41
N PHE A 25 9.88 4.69 8.48
CA PHE A 25 10.08 5.96 7.76
C PHE A 25 10.02 5.77 6.24
N LEU A 26 10.74 4.77 5.70
CA LEU A 26 10.78 4.51 4.25
C LEU A 26 9.41 4.07 3.70
N ALA A 27 8.60 3.41 4.51
CA ALA A 27 7.25 2.95 4.13
C ALA A 27 6.23 4.10 4.04
N THR A 28 6.49 5.24 4.65
CA THR A 28 5.53 6.34 4.83
C THR A 28 5.93 7.60 4.09
N VAL A 29 6.80 8.40 4.68
CA VAL A 29 7.10 9.76 4.22
C VAL A 29 7.62 9.85 2.78
N PRO A 30 8.64 9.06 2.35
CA PRO A 30 9.16 9.15 1.00
C PRO A 30 8.14 8.72 -0.07
N LYS A 31 7.22 7.82 0.28
CA LYS A 31 6.18 7.36 -0.65
C LYS A 31 5.12 8.42 -0.88
N MET A 32 4.66 9.07 0.20
CA MET A 32 3.75 10.21 0.08
C MET A 32 4.36 11.31 -0.78
N ALA A 33 5.59 11.71 -0.47
CA ALA A 33 6.29 12.74 -1.23
C ALA A 33 6.45 12.36 -2.71
N ALA A 34 6.77 11.08 -3.00
CA ALA A 34 6.96 10.60 -4.35
C ALA A 34 5.64 10.55 -5.15
N ILE A 35 4.54 10.13 -4.54
CA ILE A 35 3.21 10.14 -5.19
C ILE A 35 2.75 11.59 -5.43
N CYS A 36 2.87 12.48 -4.45
CA CYS A 36 2.52 13.90 -4.64
C CYS A 36 3.35 14.55 -5.75
N LEU A 37 4.65 14.28 -5.79
CA LEU A 37 5.51 14.76 -6.87
C LEU A 37 5.09 14.18 -8.22
N LEU A 38 4.80 12.88 -8.28
CA LEU A 38 4.37 12.22 -9.51
C LEU A 38 3.05 12.83 -10.02
N MET A 39 2.06 13.01 -9.15
CA MET A 39 0.81 13.69 -9.50
C MET A 39 1.07 15.08 -10.07
N ARG A 40 1.87 15.88 -9.38
CA ARG A 40 2.18 17.23 -9.83
C ARG A 40 2.86 17.27 -11.19
N VAL A 41 3.84 16.39 -11.42
CA VAL A 41 4.52 16.30 -12.72
C VAL A 41 3.54 15.88 -13.82
N MET A 42 2.68 14.87 -13.58
CA MET A 42 1.74 14.38 -14.59
C MET A 42 0.66 15.40 -14.94
N TYR A 43 0.13 16.12 -13.94
CA TYR A 43 -0.95 17.09 -14.20
C TYR A 43 -0.43 18.46 -14.65
N ASP A 44 0.65 18.98 -14.02
CA ASP A 44 1.13 20.33 -14.34
C ASP A 44 2.00 20.34 -15.61
N ALA A 45 2.93 19.37 -15.75
CA ALA A 45 3.86 19.35 -16.88
C ALA A 45 3.32 18.57 -18.09
N PHE A 46 2.61 17.46 -17.86
CA PHE A 46 2.16 16.54 -18.90
C PHE A 46 0.63 16.47 -19.04
N GLY A 47 -0.13 17.42 -18.47
CA GLY A 47 -1.59 17.44 -18.53
C GLY A 47 -2.15 17.44 -19.96
N ASN A 48 -1.46 18.06 -20.91
CA ASN A 48 -1.87 18.14 -22.31
C ASN A 48 -1.78 16.81 -23.08
N ILE A 49 -1.02 15.83 -22.58
CA ILE A 49 -0.81 14.51 -23.19
C ILE A 49 -1.32 13.37 -22.30
N LEU A 50 -2.44 13.61 -21.61
CA LEU A 50 -3.04 12.67 -20.67
C LEU A 50 -3.22 11.28 -21.28
N GLY A 51 -3.71 11.16 -22.51
CA GLY A 51 -3.96 9.89 -23.17
C GLY A 51 -2.70 9.03 -23.37
N ASP A 52 -1.54 9.66 -23.51
CA ASP A 52 -0.28 8.95 -23.75
C ASP A 52 0.29 8.32 -22.46
N TRP A 53 0.34 9.09 -21.38
CA TRP A 53 0.88 8.59 -20.12
C TRP A 53 -0.11 7.76 -19.29
N GLN A 54 -1.40 7.99 -19.47
CA GLN A 54 -2.46 7.27 -18.76
C GLN A 54 -2.34 5.75 -18.94
N GLN A 55 -2.12 5.28 -20.16
CA GLN A 55 -1.96 3.86 -20.47
C GLN A 55 -0.77 3.23 -19.73
N ILE A 56 0.34 3.97 -19.63
CA ILE A 56 1.51 3.54 -18.90
C ILE A 56 1.20 3.41 -17.42
N ILE A 57 0.54 4.41 -16.82
CA ILE A 57 0.15 4.39 -15.40
C ILE A 57 -0.82 3.25 -15.11
N ILE A 58 -1.78 2.99 -15.99
CA ILE A 58 -2.70 1.84 -15.88
C ILE A 58 -1.93 0.52 -15.85
N LEU A 59 -1.00 0.32 -16.77
CA LEU A 59 -0.18 -0.90 -16.81
C LEU A 59 0.63 -1.07 -15.52
N LEU A 60 1.32 -0.01 -15.07
CA LEU A 60 2.11 -0.03 -13.83
C LEU A 60 1.23 -0.30 -12.60
N SER A 61 0.01 0.26 -12.56
CA SER A 61 -0.97 0.03 -11.51
C SER A 61 -1.36 -1.44 -11.43
N ILE A 62 -1.82 -2.03 -12.54
CA ILE A 62 -2.25 -3.44 -12.59
C ILE A 62 -1.10 -4.37 -12.18
N LEU A 63 0.08 -4.20 -12.78
CA LEU A 63 1.24 -5.04 -12.47
C LEU A 63 1.63 -4.92 -10.99
N SER A 64 1.59 -3.71 -10.41
CA SER A 64 1.94 -3.50 -9.01
C SER A 64 0.93 -4.14 -8.06
N MET A 65 -0.36 -4.03 -8.34
CA MET A 65 -1.41 -4.63 -7.52
C MET A 65 -1.29 -6.15 -7.49
N PHE A 66 -1.19 -6.80 -8.66
CA PHE A 66 -1.15 -8.25 -8.74
C PHE A 66 0.17 -8.82 -8.23
N LEU A 67 1.32 -8.25 -8.63
CA LEU A 67 2.61 -8.71 -8.15
C LEU A 67 2.71 -8.59 -6.63
N GLY A 68 2.30 -7.43 -6.08
CA GLY A 68 2.31 -7.22 -4.64
C GLY A 68 1.40 -8.20 -3.89
N ALA A 69 0.19 -8.46 -4.41
CA ALA A 69 -0.75 -9.41 -3.80
C ALA A 69 -0.20 -10.83 -3.82
N PHE A 70 0.23 -11.34 -4.98
CA PHE A 70 0.75 -12.71 -5.09
C PHE A 70 2.04 -12.93 -4.30
N ALA A 71 2.97 -11.98 -4.36
CA ALA A 71 4.24 -12.13 -3.68
C ALA A 71 4.12 -12.02 -2.15
N ALA A 72 3.10 -11.32 -1.63
CA ALA A 72 2.85 -11.23 -0.19
C ALA A 72 2.44 -12.57 0.43
N ILE A 73 1.68 -13.41 -0.29
CA ILE A 73 1.12 -14.68 0.22
C ILE A 73 2.21 -15.65 0.70
N GLY A 74 3.36 -15.67 0.04
CA GLY A 74 4.44 -16.62 0.33
C GLY A 74 5.45 -16.13 1.39
N GLN A 75 5.23 -15.00 2.06
CA GLN A 75 6.22 -14.43 2.97
C GLN A 75 6.14 -15.02 4.37
N SER A 76 7.30 -15.23 4.99
CA SER A 76 7.45 -15.64 6.39
C SER A 76 7.89 -14.51 7.32
N ASP A 77 8.49 -13.45 6.77
CA ASP A 77 8.89 -12.23 7.48
C ASP A 77 7.84 -11.13 7.29
N LEU A 78 7.43 -10.49 8.40
CA LEU A 78 6.37 -9.49 8.40
C LEU A 78 6.80 -8.19 7.71
N LYS A 79 8.08 -7.78 7.84
CA LYS A 79 8.56 -6.58 7.14
C LYS A 79 8.58 -6.81 5.62
N ARG A 80 8.95 -8.01 5.19
CA ARG A 80 8.94 -8.39 3.78
C ARG A 80 7.51 -8.49 3.24
N LEU A 81 6.57 -9.04 4.02
CA LEU A 81 5.14 -9.03 3.71
C LEU A 81 4.61 -7.58 3.55
N LEU A 82 4.93 -6.69 4.50
CA LEU A 82 4.55 -5.28 4.43
C LEU A 82 5.18 -4.55 3.23
N ALA A 83 6.38 -4.97 2.78
CA ALA A 83 7.00 -4.44 1.58
C ALA A 83 6.18 -4.78 0.32
N TYR A 84 5.76 -6.04 0.15
CA TYR A 84 4.91 -6.45 -0.98
C TYR A 84 3.50 -5.85 -0.88
N SER A 85 2.92 -5.80 0.31
CA SER A 85 1.69 -5.06 0.56
C SER A 85 1.82 -3.60 0.13
N SER A 86 2.94 -2.96 0.46
CA SER A 86 3.23 -1.59 0.04
C SER A 86 3.32 -1.41 -1.48
N ILE A 87 3.89 -2.37 -2.22
CA ILE A 87 3.91 -2.36 -3.68
C ILE A 87 2.48 -2.41 -4.23
N SER A 88 1.64 -3.29 -3.69
CA SER A 88 0.23 -3.40 -4.07
C SER A 88 -0.53 -2.09 -3.78
N HIS A 89 -0.34 -1.49 -2.59
CA HIS A 89 -0.96 -0.22 -2.22
C HIS A 89 -0.56 0.95 -3.12
N MET A 90 0.70 0.99 -3.58
CA MET A 90 1.09 1.99 -4.59
C MET A 90 0.38 1.75 -5.91
N GLY A 91 0.11 0.50 -6.28
CA GLY A 91 -0.73 0.16 -7.43
C GLY A 91 -2.14 0.78 -7.32
N TYR A 92 -2.78 0.71 -6.15
CA TYR A 92 -4.07 1.38 -5.90
C TYR A 92 -3.99 2.90 -5.98
N ALA A 93 -2.95 3.51 -5.42
CA ALA A 93 -2.75 4.96 -5.54
C ALA A 93 -2.62 5.39 -7.02
N LEU A 94 -1.97 4.57 -7.85
CA LEU A 94 -1.86 4.82 -9.28
C LEU A 94 -3.19 4.71 -10.03
N ILE A 95 -4.21 3.99 -9.52
CA ILE A 95 -5.57 3.99 -10.09
C ILE A 95 -6.15 5.41 -10.08
N GLY A 96 -6.09 6.09 -8.93
CA GLY A 96 -6.62 7.45 -8.82
C GLY A 96 -5.84 8.46 -9.68
N LEU A 97 -4.51 8.28 -9.84
CA LEU A 97 -3.72 9.07 -10.77
C LEU A 97 -4.15 8.83 -12.23
N ALA A 98 -4.37 7.56 -12.62
CA ALA A 98 -4.79 7.17 -13.96
C ALA A 98 -6.17 7.73 -14.34
N ALA A 99 -7.03 8.03 -13.36
CA ALA A 99 -8.34 8.64 -13.61
C ALA A 99 -8.24 10.01 -14.31
N GLY A 100 -7.13 10.74 -14.16
CA GLY A 100 -6.91 11.99 -14.90
C GLY A 100 -7.85 13.14 -14.49
N THR A 101 -8.48 13.07 -13.31
CA THR A 101 -9.51 14.01 -12.84
C THR A 101 -9.14 14.62 -11.49
N GLU A 102 -9.73 15.76 -11.14
CA GLU A 102 -9.57 16.37 -9.81
C GLU A 102 -10.03 15.42 -8.69
N PHE A 103 -11.12 14.70 -8.92
CA PHE A 103 -11.59 13.68 -7.99
C PHE A 103 -10.58 12.52 -7.83
N GLY A 104 -9.88 12.17 -8.91
CA GLY A 104 -8.77 11.21 -8.86
C GLY A 104 -7.63 11.69 -7.97
N VAL A 105 -7.22 12.95 -8.07
CA VAL A 105 -6.19 13.56 -7.21
C VAL A 105 -6.63 13.53 -5.74
N GLN A 106 -7.86 13.95 -5.45
CA GLN A 106 -8.42 13.93 -4.10
C GLN A 106 -8.40 12.49 -3.53
N SER A 107 -8.90 11.52 -4.29
CA SER A 107 -8.94 10.11 -3.86
C SER A 107 -7.55 9.54 -3.56
N VAL A 108 -6.52 9.91 -4.33
CA VAL A 108 -5.12 9.51 -4.06
C VAL A 108 -4.62 10.11 -2.75
N LEU A 109 -4.89 11.38 -2.48
CA LEU A 109 -4.45 12.05 -1.24
C LEU A 109 -5.12 11.43 0.00
N GLU A 110 -6.41 11.17 -0.07
CA GLU A 110 -7.16 10.47 0.98
C GLU A 110 -6.62 9.06 1.21
N TYR A 111 -6.43 8.30 0.12
CA TYR A 111 -5.85 6.96 0.15
C TYR A 111 -4.48 6.94 0.82
N MET A 112 -3.57 7.81 0.40
CA MET A 112 -2.22 7.88 0.95
C MET A 112 -2.21 8.30 2.41
N THR A 113 -3.09 9.21 2.83
CA THR A 113 -3.22 9.62 4.23
C THR A 113 -3.64 8.46 5.12
N ILE A 114 -4.67 7.69 4.69
CA ILE A 114 -5.14 6.51 5.41
C ILE A 114 -4.05 5.43 5.43
N TYR A 115 -3.39 5.17 4.30
CA TYR A 115 -2.31 4.20 4.18
C TYR A 115 -1.15 4.49 5.13
N ILE A 116 -0.69 5.75 5.19
CA ILE A 116 0.40 6.17 6.09
C ILE A 116 0.01 5.98 7.55
N THR A 117 -1.20 6.38 7.91
CA THR A 117 -1.70 6.25 9.30
C THR A 117 -1.72 4.78 9.74
N MET A 118 -2.22 3.89 8.88
CA MET A 118 -2.24 2.45 9.16
C MET A 118 -0.82 1.88 9.29
N ASN A 119 0.09 2.25 8.37
CA ASN A 119 1.48 1.76 8.42
C ASN A 119 2.21 2.24 9.67
N ILE A 120 2.07 3.51 10.08
CA ILE A 120 2.64 4.00 11.34
C ILE A 120 2.16 3.13 12.51
N GLY A 121 0.87 2.82 12.57
CA GLY A 121 0.30 1.96 13.60
C GLY A 121 0.91 0.54 13.60
N VAL A 122 1.01 -0.10 12.43
CA VAL A 122 1.60 -1.44 12.29
C VAL A 122 3.07 -1.44 12.72
N PHE A 123 3.87 -0.49 12.22
CA PHE A 123 5.28 -0.39 12.58
C PHE A 123 5.50 -0.02 14.06
N ALA A 124 4.62 0.81 14.66
CA ALA A 124 4.68 1.10 16.09
C ALA A 124 4.50 -0.17 16.94
N ILE A 125 3.55 -1.04 16.57
CA ILE A 125 3.36 -2.33 17.23
C ILE A 125 4.59 -3.21 17.01
N LEU A 126 5.09 -3.33 15.77
CA LEU A 126 6.31 -4.09 15.47
C LEU A 126 7.52 -3.64 16.29
N MET A 127 7.73 -2.33 16.42
CA MET A 127 8.82 -1.79 17.25
C MET A 127 8.66 -2.12 18.74
N SER A 128 7.43 -2.31 19.21
CA SER A 128 7.14 -2.71 20.59
C SER A 128 7.32 -4.22 20.83
N MET A 129 7.47 -5.02 19.77
CA MET A 129 7.65 -6.47 19.82
C MET A 129 9.14 -6.79 19.82
N GLN A 130 9.70 -6.91 21.03
CA GLN A 130 11.10 -7.32 21.21
C GLN A 130 11.16 -8.59 22.04
N ARG A 131 12.06 -9.48 21.65
CA ARG A 131 12.41 -10.68 22.40
C ARG A 131 13.93 -10.68 22.58
N ASP A 132 14.38 -10.70 23.82
CA ASP A 132 15.81 -10.67 24.17
C ASP A 132 16.58 -9.47 23.55
N GLY A 133 15.90 -8.31 23.44
CA GLY A 133 16.48 -7.09 22.85
C GLY A 133 16.56 -7.08 21.31
N GLN A 134 16.04 -8.10 20.64
CA GLN A 134 15.96 -8.17 19.18
C GLN A 134 14.51 -7.97 18.69
N SER A 135 14.36 -7.30 17.56
CA SER A 135 13.05 -7.11 16.91
C SER A 135 12.54 -8.45 16.39
N VAL A 136 11.32 -8.81 16.75
CA VAL A 136 10.65 -10.01 16.27
C VAL A 136 9.89 -9.65 14.99
N THR A 137 10.33 -10.21 13.86
CA THR A 137 9.73 -9.94 12.53
C THR A 137 9.11 -11.17 11.88
N GLU A 138 9.35 -12.37 12.43
CA GLU A 138 8.76 -13.60 11.90
C GLU A 138 7.26 -13.68 12.16
N ILE A 139 6.47 -13.99 11.14
CA ILE A 139 5.01 -14.15 11.23
C ILE A 139 4.64 -15.28 12.22
N ALA A 140 5.44 -16.35 12.30
CA ALA A 140 5.20 -17.44 13.23
C ALA A 140 5.22 -16.97 14.70
N SER A 141 5.99 -15.94 15.01
CA SER A 141 6.10 -15.38 16.36
C SER A 141 4.84 -14.59 16.79
N LEU A 142 3.98 -14.22 15.86
CA LEU A 142 2.70 -13.56 16.17
C LEU A 142 1.69 -14.50 16.85
N ARG A 143 1.85 -15.81 16.71
CA ARG A 143 0.91 -16.82 17.28
C ARG A 143 0.69 -16.67 18.78
N MET A 144 1.73 -16.23 19.51
CA MET A 144 1.71 -16.09 20.98
C MET A 144 1.30 -14.69 21.46
N ILE A 145 1.19 -13.71 20.56
CA ILE A 145 0.95 -12.32 20.97
C ILE A 145 -0.44 -12.14 21.60
N SER A 146 -1.43 -12.94 21.21
CA SER A 146 -2.76 -12.92 21.80
C SER A 146 -2.81 -13.38 23.25
N GLU A 147 -1.86 -14.23 23.67
CA GLU A 147 -1.73 -14.74 25.02
C GLU A 147 -0.91 -13.81 25.90
N THR A 148 0.14 -13.20 25.34
CA THR A 148 1.08 -12.35 26.07
C THR A 148 0.62 -10.89 26.16
N ASP A 149 0.03 -10.35 25.08
CA ASP A 149 -0.43 -8.95 25.00
C ASP A 149 -1.66 -8.84 24.09
N PRO A 150 -2.86 -9.16 24.60
CA PRO A 150 -4.08 -9.18 23.80
C PRO A 150 -4.45 -7.81 23.21
N GLY A 151 -4.04 -6.71 23.87
CA GLY A 151 -4.27 -5.36 23.35
C GLY A 151 -3.53 -5.10 22.05
N LYS A 152 -2.25 -5.48 21.98
CA LYS A 152 -1.45 -5.37 20.75
C LYS A 152 -1.95 -6.32 19.66
N ALA A 153 -2.39 -7.53 20.03
CA ALA A 153 -2.94 -8.49 19.10
C ALA A 153 -4.20 -7.95 18.40
N ILE A 154 -5.14 -7.37 19.16
CA ILE A 154 -6.35 -6.77 18.62
C ILE A 154 -6.02 -5.54 17.76
N ALA A 155 -5.11 -4.67 18.22
CA ALA A 155 -4.72 -3.50 17.45
C ALA A 155 -4.06 -3.89 16.10
N LEU A 156 -3.16 -4.88 16.11
CA LEU A 156 -2.53 -5.40 14.90
C LEU A 156 -3.56 -6.04 13.95
N LEU A 157 -4.51 -6.82 14.48
CA LEU A 157 -5.61 -7.42 13.73
C LEU A 157 -6.44 -6.34 12.99
N ILE A 158 -6.86 -5.30 13.72
CA ILE A 158 -7.64 -4.20 13.15
C ILE A 158 -6.86 -3.49 12.03
N LEU A 159 -5.58 -3.21 12.25
CA LEU A 159 -4.73 -2.52 11.28
C LEU A 159 -4.48 -3.37 10.03
N LEU A 160 -4.21 -4.68 10.18
CA LEU A 160 -4.00 -5.58 9.06
C LEU A 160 -5.29 -5.80 8.26
N PHE A 161 -6.45 -5.95 8.92
CA PHE A 161 -7.74 -6.03 8.24
C PHE A 161 -8.09 -4.73 7.51
N SER A 162 -7.70 -3.59 8.08
CA SER A 162 -7.85 -2.31 7.41
C SER A 162 -6.96 -2.22 6.16
N LEU A 163 -5.69 -2.65 6.23
CA LEU A 163 -4.81 -2.74 5.05
C LEU A 163 -5.36 -3.72 4.00
N ALA A 164 -5.88 -4.87 4.41
CA ALA A 164 -6.56 -5.79 3.49
C ALA A 164 -7.76 -5.14 2.79
N GLY A 165 -8.41 -4.17 3.42
CA GLY A 165 -9.56 -3.45 2.88
C GLY A 165 -10.88 -4.16 3.19
N ILE A 166 -10.99 -4.78 4.37
CA ILE A 166 -12.23 -5.44 4.82
C ILE A 166 -13.21 -4.40 5.35
N PRO A 167 -14.49 -4.38 4.90
CA PRO A 167 -15.52 -3.52 5.48
C PRO A 167 -15.75 -3.87 6.97
N PRO A 168 -16.00 -2.91 7.85
CA PRO A 168 -16.16 -1.47 7.69
C PRO A 168 -14.89 -0.64 7.98
N MET A 169 -13.71 -1.18 7.75
CA MET A 169 -12.43 -0.53 8.11
C MET A 169 -12.08 0.65 7.18
N LEU A 170 -11.22 1.57 7.66
CA LEU A 170 -10.82 2.76 6.90
C LEU A 170 -10.14 2.44 5.56
N GLY A 171 -9.35 1.37 5.48
CA GLY A 171 -8.69 0.95 4.26
C GLY A 171 -9.66 0.50 3.16
N PHE A 172 -10.85 0.00 3.53
CA PHE A 172 -11.92 -0.26 2.56
C PHE A 172 -12.39 1.03 1.89
N PHE A 173 -12.67 2.08 2.67
CA PHE A 173 -13.11 3.37 2.12
C PHE A 173 -12.04 3.98 1.23
N ALA A 174 -10.78 3.91 1.63
CA ALA A 174 -9.66 4.38 0.81
C ALA A 174 -9.62 3.68 -0.55
N LYS A 175 -9.68 2.33 -0.59
CA LYS A 175 -9.74 1.56 -1.84
C LYS A 175 -10.99 1.90 -2.65
N PHE A 176 -12.14 2.02 -1.99
CA PHE A 176 -13.40 2.33 -2.64
C PHE A 176 -13.35 3.68 -3.39
N GLU A 177 -12.78 4.73 -2.79
CA GLU A 177 -12.72 6.06 -3.42
C GLU A 177 -11.81 6.07 -4.67
N VAL A 178 -10.66 5.41 -4.64
CA VAL A 178 -9.80 5.33 -5.84
C VAL A 178 -10.44 4.46 -6.94
N LEU A 179 -11.14 3.39 -6.59
CA LEU A 179 -11.90 2.58 -7.57
C LEU A 179 -13.08 3.36 -8.16
N ARG A 180 -13.79 4.13 -7.33
CA ARG A 180 -14.85 5.04 -7.77
C ARG A 180 -14.31 6.11 -8.71
N ALA A 181 -13.11 6.67 -8.44
CA ALA A 181 -12.48 7.61 -9.35
C ALA A 181 -12.21 7.00 -10.73
N ALA A 182 -11.76 5.74 -10.79
CA ALA A 182 -11.57 5.03 -12.05
C ALA A 182 -12.89 4.80 -12.80
N VAL A 183 -13.96 4.40 -12.11
CA VAL A 183 -15.29 4.21 -12.73
C VAL A 183 -15.83 5.53 -13.28
N ASN A 184 -15.70 6.63 -12.54
CA ASN A 184 -16.12 7.96 -12.99
C ASN A 184 -15.32 8.48 -14.19
N ALA A 185 -14.14 7.95 -14.43
CA ALA A 185 -13.26 8.27 -15.56
C ALA A 185 -13.39 7.27 -16.73
N ASP A 186 -14.46 6.47 -16.77
CA ASP A 186 -14.70 5.42 -17.76
C ASP A 186 -13.63 4.30 -17.81
N LEU A 187 -12.80 4.18 -16.76
CA LEU A 187 -11.79 3.14 -16.60
C LEU A 187 -12.33 1.95 -15.78
N THR A 188 -13.57 1.50 -16.06
CA THR A 188 -14.24 0.43 -15.30
C THR A 188 -13.44 -0.86 -15.28
N TYR A 189 -12.74 -1.19 -16.36
CA TYR A 189 -11.88 -2.37 -16.41
C TYR A 189 -10.72 -2.32 -15.37
N LEU A 190 -10.15 -1.13 -15.13
CA LEU A 190 -9.10 -0.93 -14.14
C LEU A 190 -9.66 -1.10 -12.71
N ALA A 191 -10.88 -0.62 -12.47
CA ALA A 191 -11.57 -0.83 -11.21
C ALA A 191 -11.84 -2.31 -10.95
N ILE A 192 -12.28 -3.08 -11.95
CA ILE A 192 -12.47 -4.54 -11.85
C ILE A 192 -11.16 -5.23 -11.50
N MET A 193 -10.06 -4.89 -12.18
CA MET A 193 -8.73 -5.45 -11.87
C MET A 193 -8.29 -5.11 -10.43
N GLY A 194 -8.59 -3.90 -9.96
CA GLY A 194 -8.34 -3.49 -8.57
C GLY A 194 -9.12 -4.33 -7.56
N VAL A 195 -10.40 -4.57 -7.80
CA VAL A 195 -11.22 -5.44 -6.93
C VAL A 195 -10.67 -6.86 -6.89
N LEU A 196 -10.34 -7.44 -8.05
CA LEU A 196 -9.76 -8.79 -8.14
C LEU A 196 -8.43 -8.87 -7.36
N ALA A 197 -7.54 -7.90 -7.55
CA ALA A 197 -6.28 -7.86 -6.81
C ALA A 197 -6.50 -7.69 -5.29
N SER A 198 -7.54 -6.94 -4.87
CA SER A 198 -7.89 -6.79 -3.45
C SER A 198 -8.35 -8.11 -2.82
N VAL A 199 -9.15 -8.89 -3.54
CA VAL A 199 -9.63 -10.21 -3.07
C VAL A 199 -8.47 -11.21 -2.96
N ILE A 200 -7.50 -11.17 -3.88
CA ILE A 200 -6.32 -12.05 -3.84
C ILE A 200 -5.41 -11.67 -2.66
N GLY A 201 -5.28 -10.39 -2.35
CA GLY A 201 -4.37 -9.89 -1.32
C GLY A 201 -4.97 -9.82 0.09
N ALA A 202 -6.27 -10.13 0.27
CA ALA A 202 -6.98 -10.16 1.56
C ALA A 202 -6.88 -11.54 2.21
#